data_8ee3c35e8e57d9746b40c04b227a7bf6
#
_entry.id   8ee3c35e8e57d9746b40c04b227a7bf6
#
_cell.length_a   1.000
_cell.length_b   1.000
_cell.length_c   1.000
_cell.angle_alpha   90.00
_cell.angle_beta   90.00
_cell.angle_gamma   90.00
#
_symmetry.space_group_name_H-M   'P 1'
#
loop_
_entity.id
_entity.type
_entity.pdbx_description
1 polymer ?
#
loop_
_entity_poly.entity_id
_entity_poly.type
_entity_poly.pdbx_seq_one_letter_code
_entity_poly.pdbx_strand_id
1 'polypeptide(L)'
;KLVWRTEESYFFRWSKYADRLSKWIEEHPEFIAPAFRANEMVNSFLKNGLQDISISRSAIDWGIPVPDDPKHVIYVWFDALINYITGIGYGTNDELFSKWWPCNLHIVGKDILKFHTLLWPAMLMAAGLEPPKRVFGHGWVLLKSSQSDDSGEKMSKSKGNVVKPRELLTVFNGNPDPIRYFLMREMDFGQDGLYSEEALLTRYNSDLVNGIGNLSARSLSMVEKYRQGV
;
A
#
# COMPACT_ATOMS: atom_id res chain seq x y z
N LYS A 1 -14.58 -22.25 21.07
CA LYS A 1 -15.93 -21.86 21.50
C LYS A 1 -16.13 -20.40 21.14
N LEU A 2 -17.10 -20.09 20.28
CA LEU A 2 -17.50 -18.72 19.98
C LEU A 2 -18.32 -18.19 21.17
N VAL A 3 -17.96 -16.99 21.64
CA VAL A 3 -18.67 -16.32 22.74
C VAL A 3 -19.20 -14.99 22.19
N TRP A 4 -20.50 -14.76 22.33
CA TRP A 4 -21.11 -13.49 22.03
C TRP A 4 -20.64 -12.44 23.05
N ARG A 5 -20.14 -11.31 22.54
CA ARG A 5 -19.84 -10.13 23.35
C ARG A 5 -20.59 -8.94 22.78
N THR A 6 -21.19 -8.14 23.66
CA THR A 6 -21.77 -6.84 23.32
C THR A 6 -20.81 -5.78 23.80
N GLU A 7 -20.48 -4.82 22.94
CA GLU A 7 -19.63 -3.70 23.26
C GLU A 7 -20.33 -2.41 22.82
N GLU A 8 -20.37 -1.43 23.70
CA GLU A 8 -20.82 -0.09 23.37
C GLU A 8 -19.73 0.59 22.53
N SER A 9 -20.11 1.32 21.48
CA SER A 9 -19.16 1.92 20.58
C SER A 9 -19.74 3.14 19.87
N TYR A 10 -18.90 4.11 19.58
CA TYR A 10 -19.23 5.19 18.66
C TYR A 10 -19.15 4.72 17.23
N PHE A 11 -20.07 5.20 16.38
CA PHE A 11 -20.12 4.85 14.97
C PHE A 11 -19.97 6.09 14.08
N PHE A 12 -19.11 5.99 13.07
CA PHE A 12 -19.08 6.93 11.97
C PHE A 12 -20.15 6.53 10.96
N ARG A 13 -21.08 7.44 10.64
CA ARG A 13 -22.14 7.20 9.66
C ARG A 13 -21.60 7.17 8.25
N TRP A 14 -20.86 6.10 7.94
CA TRP A 14 -20.23 5.90 6.66
C TRP A 14 -21.24 5.74 5.54
N SER A 15 -22.35 5.07 5.80
CA SER A 15 -23.49 4.91 4.89
C SER A 15 -23.99 6.24 4.29
N LYS A 16 -23.93 7.33 5.06
CA LYS A 16 -24.32 8.67 4.61
C LYS A 16 -23.48 9.19 3.44
N TYR A 17 -22.28 8.67 3.25
CA TYR A 17 -21.33 9.13 2.24
C TYR A 17 -21.34 8.26 0.98
N ALA A 18 -22.15 7.21 0.88
CA ALA A 18 -22.15 6.26 -0.22
C ALA A 18 -22.38 6.94 -1.59
N ASP A 19 -23.44 7.74 -1.70
CA ASP A 19 -23.77 8.45 -2.96
C ASP A 19 -22.70 9.46 -3.35
N ARG A 20 -22.16 10.18 -2.34
CA ARG A 20 -21.11 11.18 -2.58
C ARG A 20 -19.79 10.54 -3.01
N LEU A 21 -19.44 9.37 -2.46
CA LEU A 21 -18.29 8.58 -2.86
C LEU A 21 -18.47 8.00 -4.26
N SER A 22 -19.65 7.46 -4.58
CA SER A 22 -19.97 6.95 -5.92
C SER A 22 -19.79 8.04 -6.96
N LYS A 23 -20.40 9.21 -6.73
CA LYS A 23 -20.26 10.37 -7.60
C LYS A 23 -18.80 10.81 -7.76
N TRP A 24 -18.04 10.87 -6.64
CA TRP A 24 -16.63 11.24 -6.68
C TRP A 24 -15.81 10.28 -7.56
N ILE A 25 -16.02 8.97 -7.43
CA ILE A 25 -15.31 7.96 -8.22
C ILE A 25 -15.70 8.03 -9.70
N GLU A 26 -16.96 8.30 -10.01
CA GLU A 26 -17.45 8.48 -11.40
C GLU A 26 -16.86 9.73 -12.06
N GLU A 27 -16.76 10.84 -11.32
CA GLU A 27 -16.19 12.10 -11.82
C GLU A 27 -14.67 12.09 -11.91
N HIS A 28 -13.99 11.16 -11.18
CA HIS A 28 -12.53 11.04 -11.11
C HIS A 28 -12.09 9.59 -11.39
N PRO A 29 -12.20 9.13 -12.66
CA PRO A 29 -11.87 7.74 -13.01
C PRO A 29 -10.41 7.35 -12.73
N GLU A 30 -9.51 8.33 -12.61
CA GLU A 30 -8.11 8.14 -12.23
C GLU A 30 -7.89 7.99 -10.73
N PHE A 31 -8.92 8.23 -9.89
CA PHE A 31 -8.80 8.25 -8.43
C PHE A 31 -8.32 6.92 -7.86
N ILE A 32 -8.84 5.79 -8.35
CA ILE A 32 -8.46 4.46 -7.88
C ILE A 32 -7.68 3.74 -8.98
N ALA A 33 -6.44 3.41 -8.70
CA ALA A 33 -5.56 2.71 -9.64
C ALA A 33 -5.03 1.39 -9.02
N PRO A 34 -4.80 0.35 -9.86
CA PRO A 34 -5.22 0.22 -11.26
C PRO A 34 -6.74 0.17 -11.44
N ALA A 35 -7.24 0.37 -12.65
CA ALA A 35 -8.68 0.49 -12.93
C ALA A 35 -9.53 -0.73 -12.46
N PHE A 36 -8.98 -1.94 -12.52
CA PHE A 36 -9.68 -3.13 -12.03
C PHE A 36 -9.93 -3.09 -10.52
N ARG A 37 -9.11 -2.37 -9.75
CA ARG A 37 -9.33 -2.13 -8.31
C ARG A 37 -10.48 -1.17 -8.05
N ALA A 38 -10.71 -0.19 -8.94
CA ALA A 38 -11.90 0.66 -8.86
C ALA A 38 -13.18 -0.18 -8.99
N ASN A 39 -13.20 -1.07 -9.98
CA ASN A 39 -14.33 -1.99 -10.16
C ASN A 39 -14.57 -2.89 -8.93
N GLU A 40 -13.50 -3.39 -8.31
CA GLU A 40 -13.57 -4.17 -7.07
C GLU A 40 -14.22 -3.37 -5.93
N MET A 41 -13.77 -2.13 -5.70
CA MET A 41 -14.30 -1.27 -4.64
C MET A 41 -15.77 -0.91 -4.88
N VAL A 42 -16.14 -0.55 -6.11
CA VAL A 42 -17.53 -0.22 -6.45
C VAL A 42 -18.44 -1.44 -6.31
N ASN A 43 -18.06 -2.58 -6.89
CA ASN A 43 -18.93 -3.76 -6.90
C ASN A 43 -19.04 -4.45 -5.53
N SER A 44 -17.93 -4.51 -4.77
CA SER A 44 -17.92 -5.22 -3.50
C SER A 44 -18.46 -4.40 -2.34
N PHE A 45 -18.40 -3.07 -2.41
CA PHE A 45 -18.76 -2.21 -1.27
C PHE A 45 -19.86 -1.21 -1.61
N LEU A 46 -19.70 -0.37 -2.63
CA LEU A 46 -20.68 0.70 -2.89
C LEU A 46 -22.02 0.17 -3.35
N LYS A 47 -22.05 -0.76 -4.30
CA LYS A 47 -23.31 -1.36 -4.79
C LYS A 47 -24.07 -2.15 -3.74
N ASN A 48 -23.37 -2.72 -2.78
CA ASN A 48 -23.99 -3.49 -1.67
C ASN A 48 -24.42 -2.59 -0.51
N GLY A 49 -24.14 -1.28 -0.59
CA GLY A 49 -24.39 -0.31 0.46
C GLY A 49 -23.29 -0.32 1.53
N LEU A 50 -22.81 0.86 1.89
CA LEU A 50 -21.86 1.02 3.00
C LEU A 50 -22.61 0.87 4.33
N GLN A 51 -22.02 0.12 5.25
CA GLN A 51 -22.49 0.01 6.62
C GLN A 51 -21.71 0.98 7.52
N ASP A 52 -22.38 1.55 8.51
CA ASP A 52 -21.73 2.40 9.50
C ASP A 52 -20.63 1.62 10.21
N ILE A 53 -19.51 2.30 10.47
CA ILE A 53 -18.31 1.66 11.03
C ILE A 53 -18.08 2.10 12.46
N SER A 54 -17.83 1.14 13.36
CA SER A 54 -17.41 1.41 14.73
C SER A 54 -16.02 2.06 14.74
N ILE A 55 -15.92 3.20 15.42
CA ILE A 55 -14.72 4.04 15.51
C ILE A 55 -14.14 4.14 16.91
N SER A 56 -14.69 3.41 17.88
CA SER A 56 -14.14 3.35 19.23
C SER A 56 -14.10 1.92 19.77
N ARG A 57 -13.37 1.74 20.86
CA ARG A 57 -13.27 0.47 21.60
C ARG A 57 -13.35 0.80 23.09
N SER A 58 -14.12 0.01 23.84
CA SER A 58 -14.23 0.09 25.30
C SER A 58 -13.56 -1.10 26.02
N ALA A 59 -13.19 -2.14 25.28
CA ALA A 59 -12.58 -3.35 25.82
C ALA A 59 -11.05 -3.28 25.96
N ILE A 60 -10.42 -2.18 25.56
CA ILE A 60 -8.96 -1.96 25.62
C ILE A 60 -8.68 -0.60 26.26
N ASP A 61 -7.66 -0.56 27.13
CA ASP A 61 -7.28 0.67 27.87
C ASP A 61 -6.18 1.46 27.15
N TRP A 62 -5.50 0.85 26.17
CA TRP A 62 -4.42 1.49 25.44
C TRP A 62 -4.92 2.09 24.12
N GLY A 63 -4.68 3.38 23.94
CA GLY A 63 -5.07 4.11 22.74
C GLY A 63 -5.31 5.60 23.01
N ILE A 64 -5.77 6.33 22.00
CA ILE A 64 -6.16 7.74 22.12
C ILE A 64 -7.58 7.78 22.70
N PRO A 65 -7.80 8.43 23.87
CA PRO A 65 -9.12 8.53 24.43
C PRO A 65 -10.08 9.31 23.51
N VAL A 66 -11.33 8.90 23.49
CA VAL A 66 -12.39 9.69 22.85
C VAL A 66 -12.58 10.99 23.66
N PRO A 67 -12.57 12.17 23.02
CA PRO A 67 -12.87 13.42 23.70
C PRO A 67 -14.19 13.32 24.48
N ASP A 68 -14.20 13.79 25.72
CA ASP A 68 -15.35 13.79 26.63
C ASP A 68 -15.87 12.42 27.10
N ASP A 69 -15.25 11.31 26.62
CA ASP A 69 -15.57 9.95 27.07
C ASP A 69 -14.32 9.05 27.16
N PRO A 70 -13.51 9.18 28.21
CA PRO A 70 -12.26 8.45 28.36
C PRO A 70 -12.40 6.93 28.57
N LYS A 71 -13.63 6.42 28.69
CA LYS A 71 -13.90 4.97 28.71
C LYS A 71 -13.72 4.32 27.36
N HIS A 72 -13.69 5.11 26.30
CA HIS A 72 -13.50 4.67 24.94
C HIS A 72 -12.16 5.16 24.39
N VAL A 73 -11.50 4.33 23.62
CA VAL A 73 -10.33 4.72 22.82
C VAL A 73 -10.67 4.70 21.33
N ILE A 74 -10.04 5.59 20.57
CA ILE A 74 -10.27 5.70 19.12
C ILE A 74 -9.78 4.43 18.41
N TYR A 75 -10.57 3.93 17.48
CA TYR A 75 -10.23 2.77 16.66
C TYR A 75 -9.07 3.08 15.71
N VAL A 76 -8.15 2.13 15.61
CA VAL A 76 -6.86 2.28 14.91
C VAL A 76 -6.96 2.86 13.49
N TRP A 77 -7.94 2.48 12.70
CA TRP A 77 -8.08 3.01 11.34
C TRP A 77 -8.56 4.46 11.31
N PHE A 78 -9.33 4.87 12.30
CA PHE A 78 -9.77 6.27 12.42
C PHE A 78 -8.62 7.18 12.84
N ASP A 79 -7.74 6.70 13.71
CA ASP A 79 -6.49 7.35 14.10
C ASP A 79 -5.47 7.32 12.95
N ALA A 80 -5.17 6.13 12.43
CA ALA A 80 -4.11 5.94 11.45
C ALA A 80 -4.28 6.76 10.16
N LEU A 81 -5.50 6.94 9.66
CA LEU A 81 -5.74 7.70 8.43
C LEU A 81 -5.52 9.20 8.60
N ILE A 82 -5.76 9.73 9.79
CA ILE A 82 -5.57 11.16 10.10
C ILE A 82 -4.09 11.57 10.01
N ASN A 83 -3.15 10.63 10.19
CA ASN A 83 -1.72 10.94 10.13
C ASN A 83 -1.29 11.56 8.79
N TYR A 84 -1.98 11.27 7.69
CA TYR A 84 -1.68 11.85 6.38
C TYR A 84 -1.83 13.37 6.33
N ILE A 85 -2.76 13.92 7.12
CA ILE A 85 -2.97 15.37 7.20
C ILE A 85 -2.25 16.00 8.38
N THR A 86 -2.18 15.32 9.54
CA THR A 86 -1.48 15.85 10.72
C THR A 86 0.01 15.97 10.49
N GLY A 87 0.62 15.00 9.80
CA GLY A 87 2.04 15.00 9.46
C GLY A 87 2.48 16.16 8.56
N ILE A 88 1.55 16.79 7.84
CA ILE A 88 1.77 17.96 7.00
C ILE A 88 1.17 19.24 7.59
N GLY A 89 0.80 19.24 8.87
CA GLY A 89 0.47 20.45 9.62
C GLY A 89 -1.02 20.80 9.72
N TYR A 90 -1.95 19.92 9.39
CA TYR A 90 -3.37 20.18 9.57
C TYR A 90 -3.68 20.59 11.02
N GLY A 91 -4.32 21.77 11.17
CA GLY A 91 -4.65 22.35 12.48
C GLY A 91 -3.47 22.96 13.26
N THR A 92 -2.24 22.92 12.73
CA THR A 92 -1.04 23.47 13.38
C THR A 92 -0.20 24.37 12.48
N ASN A 93 -0.22 24.16 11.17
CA ASN A 93 0.53 24.92 10.17
C ASN A 93 -0.23 24.95 8.83
N ASP A 94 -1.08 25.95 8.65
CA ASP A 94 -1.94 26.06 7.46
C ASP A 94 -1.15 26.29 6.17
N GLU A 95 0.00 26.94 6.22
CA GLU A 95 0.86 27.16 5.05
C GLU A 95 1.43 25.81 4.55
N LEU A 96 1.97 25.01 5.45
CA LEU A 96 2.50 23.69 5.12
C LEU A 96 1.39 22.74 4.63
N PHE A 97 0.24 22.76 5.30
CA PHE A 97 -0.91 21.96 4.91
C PHE A 97 -1.39 22.33 3.49
N SER A 98 -1.62 23.62 3.22
CA SER A 98 -2.10 24.09 1.91
C SER A 98 -1.12 23.81 0.78
N LYS A 99 0.18 23.74 1.08
CA LYS A 99 1.22 23.40 0.10
C LYS A 99 1.15 21.93 -0.33
N TRP A 100 0.81 21.01 0.58
CA TRP A 100 0.92 19.57 0.34
C TRP A 100 -0.42 18.86 0.21
N TRP A 101 -1.52 19.49 0.63
CA TRP A 101 -2.84 18.90 0.51
C TRP A 101 -3.68 19.59 -0.58
N PRO A 102 -4.45 18.87 -1.42
CA PRO A 102 -4.61 17.41 -1.43
C PRO A 102 -3.36 16.70 -1.98
N CYS A 103 -3.02 15.54 -1.41
CA CYS A 103 -1.87 14.79 -1.87
C CYS A 103 -2.10 14.20 -3.27
N ASN A 104 -1.00 14.08 -4.04
CA ASN A 104 -1.08 13.60 -5.42
C ASN A 104 -1.34 12.10 -5.50
N LEU A 105 -0.77 11.30 -4.58
CA LEU A 105 -0.83 9.85 -4.64
C LEU A 105 -0.65 9.21 -3.27
N HIS A 106 -1.56 8.33 -2.88
CA HIS A 106 -1.34 7.31 -1.86
C HIS A 106 -0.95 5.99 -2.53
N ILE A 107 0.16 5.39 -2.10
CA ILE A 107 0.58 4.04 -2.53
C ILE A 107 0.36 3.09 -1.36
N VAL A 108 -0.54 2.12 -1.51
CA VAL A 108 -0.96 1.24 -0.42
C VAL A 108 -1.08 -0.21 -0.90
N GLY A 109 -0.99 -1.16 0.03
CA GLY A 109 -1.30 -2.56 -0.27
C GLY A 109 -2.79 -2.75 -0.59
N LYS A 110 -3.09 -3.68 -1.47
CA LYS A 110 -4.47 -3.96 -1.90
C LYS A 110 -5.42 -4.32 -0.74
N ASP A 111 -4.88 -4.87 0.34
CA ASP A 111 -5.64 -5.29 1.52
C ASP A 111 -6.20 -4.12 2.35
N ILE A 112 -5.57 -2.96 2.26
CA ILE A 112 -6.02 -1.73 2.93
C ILE A 112 -6.64 -0.71 1.97
N LEU A 113 -6.83 -1.08 0.71
CA LEU A 113 -7.36 -0.20 -0.33
C LEU A 113 -8.74 0.35 0.03
N LYS A 114 -9.63 -0.47 0.59
CA LYS A 114 -10.96 -0.07 1.06
C LYS A 114 -10.91 1.11 2.02
N PHE A 115 -9.95 1.12 2.93
CA PHE A 115 -9.81 2.20 3.90
C PHE A 115 -9.34 3.50 3.24
N HIS A 116 -8.48 3.42 2.23
CA HIS A 116 -7.91 4.59 1.56
C HIS A 116 -8.78 5.16 0.45
N THR A 117 -9.65 4.33 -0.15
CA THR A 117 -10.51 4.76 -1.27
C THR A 117 -11.96 5.06 -0.87
N LEU A 118 -12.41 4.49 0.25
CA LEU A 118 -13.80 4.67 0.68
C LEU A 118 -13.90 5.33 2.06
N LEU A 119 -13.20 4.82 3.09
CA LEU A 119 -13.30 5.39 4.45
C LEU A 119 -12.59 6.75 4.53
N TRP A 120 -11.35 6.82 4.08
CA TRP A 120 -10.56 8.05 4.15
C TRP A 120 -11.19 9.23 3.41
N PRO A 121 -11.64 9.09 2.15
CA PRO A 121 -12.39 10.15 1.48
C PRO A 121 -13.67 10.55 2.20
N ALA A 122 -14.41 9.59 2.78
CA ALA A 122 -15.61 9.92 3.56
C ALA A 122 -15.28 10.73 4.82
N MET A 123 -14.19 10.40 5.52
CA MET A 123 -13.72 11.16 6.69
C MET A 123 -13.31 12.59 6.29
N LEU A 124 -12.58 12.75 5.19
CA LEU A 124 -12.20 14.05 4.64
C LEU A 124 -13.42 14.86 4.23
N MET A 125 -14.36 14.26 3.51
CA MET A 125 -15.62 14.89 3.15
C MET A 125 -16.45 15.32 4.37
N ALA A 126 -16.39 14.55 5.47
CA ALA A 126 -17.04 14.91 6.73
C ALA A 126 -16.37 16.10 7.40
N ALA A 127 -15.05 16.22 7.28
CA ALA A 127 -14.26 17.35 7.78
C ALA A 127 -14.28 18.58 6.85
N GLY A 128 -14.96 18.51 5.70
CA GLY A 128 -14.94 19.59 4.70
C GLY A 128 -13.64 19.70 3.91
N LEU A 129 -12.85 18.64 3.89
CA LEU A 129 -11.57 18.58 3.18
C LEU A 129 -11.72 17.83 1.86
N GLU A 130 -10.84 18.17 0.92
CA GLU A 130 -10.78 17.53 -0.39
C GLU A 130 -10.12 16.14 -0.27
N PRO A 131 -10.63 15.09 -0.97
CA PRO A 131 -9.97 13.79 -1.03
C PRO A 131 -8.59 13.85 -1.74
N PRO A 132 -7.71 12.85 -1.54
CA PRO A 132 -6.48 12.72 -2.31
C PRO A 132 -6.78 12.57 -3.80
N LYS A 133 -5.86 13.02 -4.68
CA LYS A 133 -6.05 12.95 -6.13
C LYS A 133 -6.05 11.53 -6.66
N ARG A 134 -5.25 10.64 -6.07
CA ARG A 134 -5.15 9.23 -6.50
C ARG A 134 -4.75 8.31 -5.36
N VAL A 135 -5.27 7.08 -5.40
CA VAL A 135 -4.85 5.96 -4.55
C VAL A 135 -4.47 4.78 -5.45
N PHE A 136 -3.24 4.31 -5.31
CA PHE A 136 -2.74 3.13 -6.03
C PHE A 136 -2.64 1.94 -5.10
N GLY A 137 -3.39 0.87 -5.40
CA GLY A 137 -3.36 -0.39 -4.66
C GLY A 137 -2.41 -1.39 -5.31
N HIS A 138 -1.21 -1.59 -4.73
CA HIS A 138 -0.28 -2.59 -5.22
C HIS A 138 -0.62 -4.00 -4.73
N GLY A 139 -0.19 -5.00 -5.49
CA GLY A 139 -0.31 -6.41 -5.14
C GLY A 139 0.64 -6.85 -4.02
N TRP A 140 0.51 -8.10 -3.61
CA TRP A 140 1.39 -8.71 -2.61
C TRP A 140 2.61 -9.35 -3.26
N VAL A 141 3.69 -9.39 -2.51
CA VAL A 141 4.82 -10.27 -2.78
C VAL A 141 4.56 -11.58 -2.04
N LEU A 142 4.30 -12.63 -2.81
CA LEU A 142 4.00 -13.96 -2.30
C LEU A 142 5.24 -14.84 -2.38
N LEU A 143 5.42 -15.76 -1.43
CA LEU A 143 6.45 -16.80 -1.51
C LEU A 143 6.00 -17.90 -2.45
N LYS A 144 6.85 -18.32 -3.37
CA LYS A 144 6.59 -19.51 -4.17
C LYS A 144 6.63 -20.74 -3.27
N SER A 145 5.53 -21.52 -3.25
CA SER A 145 5.36 -22.62 -2.29
C SER A 145 6.14 -23.90 -2.69
N SER A 146 6.33 -24.13 -3.99
CA SER A 146 7.15 -25.22 -4.52
C SER A 146 7.63 -24.92 -5.94
N GLN A 147 8.61 -25.68 -6.45
CA GLN A 147 9.10 -25.54 -7.83
C GLN A 147 8.05 -25.94 -8.89
N SER A 148 7.08 -26.75 -8.51
CA SER A 148 6.06 -27.31 -9.42
C SER A 148 4.72 -26.58 -9.39
N ASP A 149 4.54 -25.61 -8.50
CA ASP A 149 3.28 -24.90 -8.31
C ASP A 149 3.51 -23.39 -8.34
N ASP A 150 2.81 -22.70 -9.25
CA ASP A 150 2.80 -21.24 -9.32
C ASP A 150 1.87 -20.61 -8.27
N SER A 151 1.35 -21.37 -7.32
CA SER A 151 0.66 -20.81 -6.16
C SER A 151 1.64 -20.14 -5.23
N GLY A 152 1.24 -18.95 -4.74
CA GLY A 152 2.04 -18.15 -3.82
C GLY A 152 1.44 -18.14 -2.42
N GLU A 153 2.28 -18.29 -1.40
CA GLU A 153 1.88 -18.15 0.00
C GLU A 153 2.12 -16.73 0.51
N LYS A 154 1.13 -16.14 1.18
CA LYS A 154 1.29 -14.82 1.79
C LYS A 154 2.32 -14.89 2.93
N MET A 155 3.29 -13.97 2.91
CA MET A 155 4.24 -13.79 4.00
C MET A 155 3.52 -13.36 5.29
N SER A 156 3.86 -13.98 6.41
CA SER A 156 3.28 -13.66 7.71
C SER A 156 4.32 -13.80 8.82
N LYS A 157 4.40 -12.79 9.69
CA LYS A 157 5.29 -12.82 10.86
C LYS A 157 4.95 -13.98 11.78
N SER A 158 3.66 -14.32 11.95
CA SER A 158 3.22 -15.43 12.80
C SER A 158 3.60 -16.81 12.24
N LYS A 159 3.75 -16.93 10.92
CA LYS A 159 4.23 -18.16 10.26
C LYS A 159 5.76 -18.23 10.18
N GLY A 160 6.47 -17.14 10.44
CA GLY A 160 7.93 -17.08 10.34
C GLY A 160 8.48 -17.14 8.91
N ASN A 161 7.63 -16.99 7.88
CA ASN A 161 7.98 -17.10 6.47
C ASN A 161 8.25 -15.75 5.79
N VAL A 162 8.63 -14.73 6.56
CA VAL A 162 8.90 -13.38 6.02
C VAL A 162 10.33 -13.30 5.51
N VAL A 163 10.49 -12.96 4.24
CA VAL A 163 11.80 -12.60 3.66
C VAL A 163 12.16 -11.17 4.07
N LYS A 164 13.30 -11.02 4.71
CA LYS A 164 13.77 -9.71 5.17
C LYS A 164 14.72 -9.11 4.15
N PRO A 165 14.43 -7.94 3.57
CA PRO A 165 15.29 -7.31 2.58
C PRO A 165 16.74 -7.13 3.05
N ARG A 166 16.96 -6.85 4.34
CA ARG A 166 18.31 -6.70 4.90
C ARG A 166 19.15 -7.98 4.86
N GLU A 167 18.51 -9.15 5.00
CA GLU A 167 19.19 -10.45 4.89
C GLU A 167 19.59 -10.71 3.43
N LEU A 168 18.77 -10.31 2.47
CA LEU A 168 19.09 -10.41 1.05
C LEU A 168 20.26 -9.51 0.63
N LEU A 169 20.50 -8.39 1.31
CA LEU A 169 21.66 -7.53 1.02
C LEU A 169 22.99 -8.27 1.19
N THR A 170 23.08 -9.23 2.09
CA THR A 170 24.31 -9.99 2.32
C THR A 170 24.69 -10.82 1.09
N VAL A 171 23.71 -11.31 0.33
CA VAL A 171 23.92 -12.09 -0.90
C VAL A 171 24.58 -11.23 -2.00
N PHE A 172 24.33 -9.93 -1.98
CA PHE A 172 24.81 -8.97 -2.99
C PHE A 172 25.86 -7.99 -2.43
N ASN A 173 26.60 -8.40 -1.41
CA ASN A 173 27.67 -7.58 -0.79
C ASN A 173 27.17 -6.17 -0.36
N GLY A 174 25.95 -6.07 0.12
CA GLY A 174 25.34 -4.82 0.57
C GLY A 174 24.72 -3.97 -0.55
N ASN A 175 24.78 -4.41 -1.81
CA ASN A 175 24.16 -3.69 -2.93
C ASN A 175 22.64 -3.96 -2.98
N PRO A 176 21.76 -2.92 -2.86
CA PRO A 176 20.32 -3.09 -2.91
C PRO A 176 19.75 -3.21 -4.33
N ASP A 177 20.49 -2.83 -5.37
CA ASP A 177 19.96 -2.69 -6.72
C ASP A 177 19.48 -4.00 -7.34
N PRO A 178 20.11 -5.16 -7.14
CA PRO A 178 19.58 -6.44 -7.62
C PRO A 178 18.18 -6.76 -7.05
N ILE A 179 17.96 -6.47 -5.76
CA ILE A 179 16.66 -6.71 -5.10
C ILE A 179 15.61 -5.73 -5.66
N ARG A 180 15.97 -4.46 -5.78
CA ARG A 180 15.09 -3.42 -6.35
C ARG A 180 14.72 -3.74 -7.79
N TYR A 181 15.72 -4.13 -8.61
CA TYR A 181 15.49 -4.54 -9.99
C TYR A 181 14.54 -5.73 -10.07
N PHE A 182 14.75 -6.76 -9.26
CA PHE A 182 13.88 -7.93 -9.21
C PHE A 182 12.42 -7.55 -8.93
N LEU A 183 12.17 -6.75 -7.89
CA LEU A 183 10.82 -6.32 -7.52
C LEU A 183 10.13 -5.51 -8.63
N MET A 184 10.88 -4.70 -9.36
CA MET A 184 10.33 -3.88 -10.45
C MET A 184 10.15 -4.66 -11.76
N ARG A 185 10.92 -5.74 -11.95
CA ARG A 185 10.94 -6.51 -13.19
C ARG A 185 10.07 -7.76 -13.17
N GLU A 186 10.02 -8.44 -12.02
CA GLU A 186 9.29 -9.70 -11.87
C GLU A 186 7.80 -9.51 -11.59
N MET A 187 7.44 -8.38 -11.00
CA MET A 187 6.08 -8.14 -10.58
C MET A 187 5.35 -7.23 -11.56
N ASP A 188 4.26 -7.73 -12.13
CA ASP A 188 3.37 -6.91 -12.94
C ASP A 188 2.76 -5.80 -12.10
N PHE A 189 2.72 -4.59 -12.65
CA PHE A 189 2.29 -3.40 -11.93
C PHE A 189 0.85 -3.53 -11.42
N GLY A 190 0.69 -3.54 -10.10
CA GLY A 190 -0.61 -3.66 -9.42
C GLY A 190 -1.11 -5.09 -9.19
N GLN A 191 -0.42 -6.10 -9.73
CA GLN A 191 -0.73 -7.52 -9.51
C GLN A 191 0.11 -8.11 -8.37
N ASP A 192 -0.28 -9.29 -7.90
CA ASP A 192 0.55 -10.07 -7.00
C ASP A 192 1.74 -10.63 -7.77
N GLY A 193 2.89 -10.69 -7.12
CA GLY A 193 4.09 -11.28 -7.70
C GLY A 193 4.65 -12.40 -6.81
N LEU A 194 5.35 -13.34 -7.44
CA LEU A 194 5.97 -14.45 -6.75
C LEU A 194 7.46 -14.17 -6.49
N TYR A 195 7.87 -14.41 -5.27
CA TYR A 195 9.26 -14.37 -4.88
C TYR A 195 9.79 -15.79 -4.68
N SER A 196 10.96 -16.07 -5.28
CA SER A 196 11.84 -17.15 -4.91
C SER A 196 13.30 -16.70 -5.04
N GLU A 197 14.22 -17.33 -4.30
CA GLU A 197 15.65 -17.04 -4.43
C GLU A 197 16.15 -17.38 -5.82
N GLU A 198 15.66 -18.48 -6.40
CA GLU A 198 16.00 -18.89 -7.76
C GLU A 198 15.61 -17.84 -8.79
N ALA A 199 14.40 -17.28 -8.70
CA ALA A 199 13.94 -16.24 -9.61
C ALA A 199 14.79 -14.95 -9.44
N LEU A 200 15.10 -14.56 -8.21
CA LEU A 200 15.97 -13.41 -7.92
C LEU A 200 17.36 -13.59 -8.55
N LEU A 201 18.00 -14.74 -8.35
CA LEU A 201 19.33 -15.04 -8.91
C LEU A 201 19.28 -15.17 -10.44
N THR A 202 18.21 -15.72 -11.01
CA THR A 202 18.01 -15.80 -12.46
C THR A 202 17.94 -14.40 -13.06
N ARG A 203 17.15 -13.49 -12.50
CA ARG A 203 17.08 -12.10 -12.98
C ARG A 203 18.42 -11.38 -12.83
N TYR A 204 19.10 -11.56 -11.71
CA TYR A 204 20.42 -10.99 -11.50
C TYR A 204 21.41 -11.43 -12.57
N ASN A 205 21.52 -12.74 -12.81
CA ASN A 205 22.49 -13.26 -13.76
C ASN A 205 22.11 -12.95 -15.22
N SER A 206 20.84 -13.15 -15.61
CA SER A 206 20.41 -12.99 -16.99
C SER A 206 20.35 -11.51 -17.41
N ASP A 207 19.70 -10.68 -16.59
CA ASP A 207 19.36 -9.33 -17.00
C ASP A 207 20.49 -8.34 -16.63
N LEU A 208 21.04 -8.43 -15.41
CA LEU A 208 22.04 -7.48 -14.94
C LEU A 208 23.46 -7.91 -15.35
N VAL A 209 23.89 -9.15 -15.08
CA VAL A 209 25.25 -9.59 -15.39
C VAL A 209 25.42 -9.83 -16.88
N ASN A 210 24.64 -10.74 -17.47
CA ASN A 210 24.77 -11.13 -18.88
C ASN A 210 24.11 -10.14 -19.85
N GLY A 211 23.17 -9.32 -19.39
CA GLY A 211 22.55 -8.25 -20.15
C GLY A 211 23.40 -6.96 -20.14
N ILE A 212 22.99 -6.01 -19.29
CA ILE A 212 23.58 -4.66 -19.26
C ILE A 212 25.05 -4.67 -18.81
N GLY A 213 25.43 -5.54 -17.88
CA GLY A 213 26.81 -5.67 -17.41
C GLY A 213 27.75 -6.15 -18.52
N ASN A 214 27.36 -7.17 -19.25
CA ASN A 214 28.13 -7.67 -20.40
C ASN A 214 28.21 -6.63 -21.53
N LEU A 215 27.09 -5.95 -21.85
CA LEU A 215 27.10 -4.88 -22.84
C LEU A 215 28.09 -3.77 -22.45
N SER A 216 28.02 -3.29 -21.22
CA SER A 216 28.91 -2.25 -20.69
C SER A 216 30.37 -2.68 -20.73
N ALA A 217 30.69 -3.87 -20.20
CA ALA A 217 32.06 -4.38 -20.18
C ALA A 217 32.65 -4.53 -21.59
N ARG A 218 31.88 -5.09 -22.52
CA ARG A 218 32.33 -5.26 -23.91
C ARG A 218 32.50 -3.92 -24.62
N SER A 219 31.57 -2.99 -24.44
CA SER A 219 31.66 -1.65 -25.06
C SER A 219 32.88 -0.88 -24.55
N LEU A 220 33.12 -0.88 -23.23
CA LEU A 220 34.27 -0.22 -22.63
C LEU A 220 35.60 -0.85 -23.09
N SER A 221 35.66 -2.19 -23.14
CA SER A 221 36.85 -2.87 -23.66
C SER A 221 37.14 -2.55 -25.14
N MET A 222 36.10 -2.35 -25.96
CA MET A 222 36.27 -1.92 -27.36
C MET A 222 36.74 -0.47 -27.44
N VAL A 223 36.18 0.43 -26.62
CA VAL A 223 36.64 1.83 -26.57
C VAL A 223 38.11 1.91 -26.13
N GLU A 224 38.49 1.19 -25.09
CA GLU A 224 39.88 1.07 -24.65
C GLU A 224 40.79 0.56 -25.78
N LYS A 225 40.40 -0.58 -26.38
CA LYS A 225 41.23 -1.23 -27.41
C LYS A 225 41.38 -0.43 -28.70
N TYR A 226 40.32 0.21 -29.18
CA TYR A 226 40.33 0.86 -30.52
C TYR A 226 40.39 2.39 -30.48
N ARG A 227 40.11 3.00 -29.32
CA ARG A 227 40.05 4.47 -29.15
C ARG A 227 40.88 4.96 -27.98
N GLN A 228 41.72 4.09 -27.37
CA GLN A 228 42.59 4.45 -26.24
C GLN A 228 41.83 5.05 -25.04
N GLY A 229 40.58 4.64 -24.85
CA GLY A 229 39.75 5.14 -23.75
C GLY A 229 39.00 6.45 -24.01
N VAL A 230 39.04 6.98 -25.25
CA VAL A 230 38.41 8.25 -25.66
C VAL A 230 37.20 8.03 -26.57
#